data_6b23efbdf312bdb4c91a22d83cb644e2
#
_entry.id   6b23efbdf312bdb4c91a22d83cb644e2
#
_cell.length_a   1.000
_cell.length_b   1.000
_cell.length_c   1.000
_cell.angle_alpha   90.00
_cell.angle_beta   90.00
_cell.angle_gamma   90.00
#
_symmetry.space_group_name_H-M   'P 1'
#
loop_
_entity.id
_entity.type
_entity.pdbx_description
1 polymer ?
#
loop_
_entity_poly.entity_id
_entity_poly.type
_entity_poly.pdbx_seq_one_letter_code
_entity_poly.pdbx_strand_id
1 'polypeptide(L)'
;MSVSLTDKLVVAISSRALFDFEEENRVFEAGDLGAYEQLQRERLNVPARPGVAFGLMRKLLALNTGAHHVEVVILSRSDPISGLRAFSSCREHGLNIQRGVFTRGRTPWHYLKPLNASLFLSANPDDVRAALEAGFPAARVFPRVFPRPDANSATMSAASADRNANEIRIAFDGDAVLFSDEAEQIFQQQGLGAFVSHERDNRDLPLAHGPLQPLLAALHRLQKLADGNAQNMRIRTALVTARSAPAHERAIRTLMAWNIEIDEAMFLGGLEKGPFLREFEPDFFFDDQIRHCESARSVTATGHVALGAANAAPGLATASHTTADTRAP
;
A
#
# COMPACT_ATOMS: atom_id res chain seq x y z
N MET A 1 16.40 -27.86 0.02
CA MET A 1 16.64 -26.73 0.94
C MET A 1 15.31 -26.03 1.18
N SER A 2 14.91 -25.78 2.43
CA SER A 2 13.72 -24.98 2.73
C SER A 2 14.02 -23.50 2.41
N VAL A 3 13.14 -22.85 1.64
CA VAL A 3 13.26 -21.43 1.34
C VAL A 3 12.66 -20.66 2.51
N SER A 4 13.46 -19.76 3.15
CA SER A 4 12.97 -18.84 4.19
C SER A 4 12.53 -17.51 3.57
N LEU A 5 11.46 -16.94 4.12
CA LEU A 5 10.97 -15.60 3.80
C LEU A 5 11.27 -14.58 4.92
N THR A 6 11.97 -15.00 5.97
CA THR A 6 12.08 -14.26 7.24
C THR A 6 12.80 -12.92 7.10
N ASP A 7 13.83 -12.83 6.24
CA ASP A 7 14.66 -11.63 6.09
C ASP A 7 14.35 -10.84 4.81
N LYS A 8 13.23 -11.15 4.18
CA LYS A 8 12.84 -10.51 2.92
C LYS A 8 11.74 -9.47 3.14
N LEU A 9 11.70 -8.48 2.26
CA LEU A 9 10.48 -7.71 2.02
C LEU A 9 9.50 -8.58 1.23
N VAL A 10 8.46 -9.08 1.88
CA VAL A 10 7.44 -9.89 1.22
C VAL A 10 6.21 -9.05 0.91
N VAL A 11 5.90 -8.90 -0.37
CA VAL A 11 4.68 -8.22 -0.83
C VAL A 11 3.69 -9.25 -1.34
N ALA A 12 2.58 -9.41 -0.63
CA ALA A 12 1.42 -10.15 -1.11
C ALA A 12 0.56 -9.23 -1.99
N ILE A 13 0.12 -9.71 -3.15
CA ILE A 13 -0.63 -8.89 -4.10
C ILE A 13 -1.76 -9.66 -4.75
N SER A 14 -2.97 -9.07 -4.83
CA SER A 14 -4.06 -9.66 -5.57
C SER A 14 -3.81 -9.61 -7.09
N SER A 15 -4.32 -10.60 -7.82
CA SER A 15 -4.16 -10.63 -9.27
C SER A 15 -4.68 -9.36 -9.96
N ARG A 16 -5.79 -8.76 -9.47
CA ARG A 16 -6.37 -7.51 -9.97
C ARG A 16 -5.56 -6.25 -9.64
N ALA A 17 -4.77 -6.27 -8.58
CA ALA A 17 -3.86 -5.16 -8.27
C ALA A 17 -2.60 -5.22 -9.15
N LEU A 18 -2.15 -6.44 -9.50
CA LEU A 18 -0.98 -6.68 -10.33
C LEU A 18 -1.27 -6.53 -11.83
N PHE A 19 -2.42 -7.03 -12.28
CA PHE A 19 -2.85 -7.02 -13.67
C PHE A 19 -4.25 -6.43 -13.83
N ASP A 20 -4.56 -5.93 -15.03
CA ASP A 20 -5.89 -5.48 -15.40
C ASP A 20 -6.79 -6.70 -15.70
N PHE A 21 -7.62 -7.07 -14.75
CA PHE A 21 -8.67 -8.08 -14.82
C PHE A 21 -10.06 -7.48 -14.61
N GLU A 22 -10.24 -6.22 -14.95
CA GLU A 22 -11.51 -5.51 -14.68
C GLU A 22 -12.68 -6.03 -15.51
N GLU A 23 -12.42 -6.53 -16.73
CA GLU A 23 -13.46 -7.14 -17.54
C GLU A 23 -13.93 -8.46 -16.92
N GLU A 24 -13.00 -9.32 -16.55
CA GLU A 24 -13.28 -10.60 -15.88
C GLU A 24 -14.00 -10.37 -14.53
N ASN A 25 -13.60 -9.36 -13.80
CA ASN A 25 -14.26 -9.01 -12.55
C ASN A 25 -15.71 -8.55 -12.75
N ARG A 26 -15.99 -7.76 -13.78
CA ARG A 26 -17.38 -7.35 -14.11
C ARG A 26 -18.27 -8.54 -14.43
N VAL A 27 -17.77 -9.54 -15.17
CA VAL A 27 -18.51 -10.77 -15.45
C VAL A 27 -18.76 -11.56 -14.17
N PHE A 28 -17.75 -11.65 -13.30
CA PHE A 28 -17.88 -12.33 -12.01
C PHE A 28 -18.92 -11.63 -11.08
N GLU A 29 -18.88 -10.30 -10.98
CA GLU A 29 -19.83 -9.52 -10.17
C GLU A 29 -21.27 -9.56 -10.71
N ALA A 30 -21.44 -9.77 -12.02
CA ALA A 30 -22.74 -9.97 -12.63
C ALA A 30 -23.39 -11.34 -12.24
N GLY A 31 -22.63 -12.23 -11.55
CA GLY A 31 -23.13 -13.50 -11.03
C GLY A 31 -23.14 -14.63 -12.06
N ASP A 32 -22.67 -14.42 -13.28
CA ASP A 32 -22.57 -15.46 -14.31
C ASP A 32 -21.22 -16.20 -14.20
N LEU A 33 -21.20 -17.20 -13.32
CA LEU A 33 -20.01 -18.04 -13.11
C LEU A 33 -19.64 -18.83 -14.37
N GLY A 34 -20.60 -19.24 -15.21
CA GLY A 34 -20.35 -19.96 -16.44
C GLY A 34 -19.63 -19.09 -17.46
N ALA A 35 -20.13 -17.88 -17.71
CA ALA A 35 -19.49 -16.92 -18.59
C ALA A 35 -18.09 -16.51 -18.08
N TYR A 36 -17.94 -16.36 -16.76
CA TYR A 36 -16.63 -16.08 -16.15
C TYR A 36 -15.61 -17.20 -16.41
N GLU A 37 -15.98 -18.47 -16.15
CA GLU A 37 -15.11 -19.62 -16.40
C GLU A 37 -14.74 -19.77 -17.87
N GLN A 38 -15.72 -19.57 -18.76
CA GLN A 38 -15.47 -19.59 -20.20
C GLN A 38 -14.49 -18.51 -20.63
N LEU A 39 -14.70 -17.26 -20.21
CA LEU A 39 -13.82 -16.12 -20.49
C LEU A 39 -12.39 -16.38 -20.02
N GLN A 40 -12.22 -16.95 -18.82
CA GLN A 40 -10.90 -17.30 -18.28
C GLN A 40 -10.20 -18.39 -19.13
N ARG A 41 -10.94 -19.39 -19.61
CA ARG A 41 -10.38 -20.44 -20.47
C ARG A 41 -9.99 -19.91 -21.85
N GLU A 42 -10.82 -19.07 -22.45
CA GLU A 42 -10.54 -18.45 -23.76
C GLU A 42 -9.30 -17.56 -23.73
N ARG A 43 -9.08 -16.89 -22.59
CA ARG A 43 -7.96 -15.96 -22.40
C ARG A 43 -6.75 -16.56 -21.70
N LEU A 44 -6.74 -17.86 -21.46
CA LEU A 44 -5.68 -18.52 -20.67
C LEU A 44 -4.26 -18.22 -21.21
N ASN A 45 -4.12 -18.17 -22.53
CA ASN A 45 -2.86 -17.91 -23.22
C ASN A 45 -2.69 -16.44 -23.67
N VAL A 46 -3.61 -15.55 -23.27
CA VAL A 46 -3.53 -14.12 -23.57
C VAL A 46 -2.98 -13.41 -22.34
N PRO A 47 -1.76 -12.85 -22.39
CA PRO A 47 -1.17 -12.13 -21.26
C PRO A 47 -2.08 -10.98 -20.83
N ALA A 48 -2.30 -10.86 -19.53
CA ALA A 48 -3.05 -9.74 -18.97
C ALA A 48 -2.22 -8.45 -19.05
N ARG A 49 -2.90 -7.32 -19.24
CA ARG A 49 -2.23 -6.02 -19.24
C ARG A 49 -1.71 -5.68 -17.83
N PRO A 50 -0.63 -4.89 -17.72
CA PRO A 50 -0.16 -4.36 -16.45
C PRO A 50 -1.25 -3.61 -15.68
N GLY A 51 -1.44 -3.97 -14.41
CA GLY A 51 -2.34 -3.29 -13.48
C GLY A 51 -1.65 -2.12 -12.76
N VAL A 52 -2.34 -1.54 -11.78
CA VAL A 52 -1.92 -0.31 -11.09
C VAL A 52 -0.60 -0.49 -10.33
N ALA A 53 -0.43 -1.60 -9.63
CA ALA A 53 0.76 -1.86 -8.83
C ALA A 53 1.88 -2.58 -9.61
N PHE A 54 1.69 -2.87 -10.89
CA PHE A 54 2.66 -3.58 -11.71
C PHE A 54 4.03 -2.89 -11.73
N GLY A 55 4.05 -1.55 -11.93
CA GLY A 55 5.29 -0.77 -11.99
C GLY A 55 6.10 -0.88 -10.70
N LEU A 56 5.45 -0.74 -9.55
CA LEU A 56 6.09 -0.91 -8.24
C LEU A 56 6.63 -2.33 -8.07
N MET A 57 5.85 -3.37 -8.40
CA MET A 57 6.31 -4.76 -8.27
C MET A 57 7.51 -5.05 -9.15
N ARG A 58 7.52 -4.55 -10.38
CA ARG A 58 8.67 -4.69 -11.30
C ARG A 58 9.93 -4.06 -10.73
N LYS A 59 9.85 -2.84 -10.21
CA LYS A 59 10.98 -2.13 -9.59
C LYS A 59 11.46 -2.81 -8.31
N LEU A 60 10.54 -3.25 -7.43
CA LEU A 60 10.90 -3.99 -6.23
C LEU A 60 11.62 -5.30 -6.54
N LEU A 61 11.14 -6.06 -7.52
CA LEU A 61 11.81 -7.30 -7.97
C LEU A 61 13.18 -7.04 -8.60
N ALA A 62 13.40 -5.86 -9.20
CA ALA A 62 14.70 -5.48 -9.76
C ALA A 62 15.79 -5.26 -8.69
N LEU A 63 15.41 -5.12 -7.40
CA LEU A 63 16.38 -5.12 -6.28
C LEU A 63 17.05 -6.49 -6.06
N ASN A 64 16.51 -7.58 -6.64
CA ASN A 64 17.03 -8.93 -6.48
C ASN A 64 18.22 -9.24 -7.40
N THR A 65 19.25 -8.41 -7.36
CA THR A 65 20.47 -8.61 -8.13
C THR A 65 21.53 -9.27 -7.23
N GLY A 66 21.75 -10.58 -7.42
CA GLY A 66 22.69 -11.37 -6.63
C GLY A 66 22.07 -11.98 -5.35
N ALA A 67 21.47 -11.19 -4.48
CA ALA A 67 20.72 -11.65 -3.31
C ALA A 67 19.21 -11.41 -3.46
N HIS A 68 18.40 -12.33 -2.93
CA HIS A 68 16.94 -12.24 -3.00
C HIS A 68 16.37 -11.54 -1.77
N HIS A 69 16.34 -10.20 -1.80
CA HIS A 69 15.85 -9.35 -0.71
C HIS A 69 14.34 -9.12 -0.75
N VAL A 70 13.73 -9.27 -1.92
CA VAL A 70 12.30 -9.01 -2.14
C VAL A 70 11.63 -10.28 -2.66
N GLU A 71 10.46 -10.58 -2.14
CA GLU A 71 9.58 -11.64 -2.62
C GLU A 71 8.21 -11.04 -2.92
N VAL A 72 7.67 -11.31 -4.11
CA VAL A 72 6.28 -10.96 -4.45
C VAL A 72 5.50 -12.25 -4.58
N VAL A 73 4.35 -12.32 -3.89
CA VAL A 73 3.48 -13.49 -3.86
C VAL A 73 2.09 -13.09 -4.32
N ILE A 74 1.53 -13.78 -5.31
CA ILE A 74 0.14 -13.57 -5.70
C ILE A 74 -0.77 -14.15 -4.62
N LEU A 75 -1.61 -13.31 -4.01
CA LEU A 75 -2.57 -13.70 -2.99
C LEU A 75 -3.96 -13.20 -3.38
N SER A 76 -4.79 -14.08 -3.94
CA SER A 76 -6.01 -13.67 -4.65
C SER A 76 -7.21 -14.56 -4.33
N ARG A 77 -8.40 -13.96 -4.36
CA ARG A 77 -9.68 -14.67 -4.35
C ARG A 77 -9.97 -15.44 -5.65
N SER A 78 -9.19 -15.23 -6.70
CA SER A 78 -9.36 -15.94 -7.96
C SER A 78 -9.32 -17.45 -7.79
N ASP A 79 -9.85 -18.17 -8.75
CA ASP A 79 -9.70 -19.61 -8.85
C ASP A 79 -8.31 -20.00 -9.42
N PRO A 80 -7.88 -21.27 -9.29
CA PRO A 80 -6.57 -21.71 -9.78
C PRO A 80 -6.37 -21.59 -11.30
N ILE A 81 -7.44 -21.62 -12.11
CA ILE A 81 -7.34 -21.46 -13.58
C ILE A 81 -6.97 -20.01 -13.90
N SER A 82 -7.67 -19.06 -13.29
CA SER A 82 -7.29 -17.62 -13.36
C SER A 82 -5.87 -17.38 -12.82
N GLY A 83 -5.46 -18.14 -11.79
CA GLY A 83 -4.10 -18.14 -11.26
C GLY A 83 -3.05 -18.56 -12.29
N LEU A 84 -3.36 -19.56 -13.13
CA LEU A 84 -2.47 -19.99 -14.21
C LEU A 84 -2.23 -18.87 -15.22
N ARG A 85 -3.28 -18.12 -15.60
CA ARG A 85 -3.15 -16.95 -16.48
C ARG A 85 -2.32 -15.83 -15.83
N ALA A 86 -2.51 -15.60 -14.52
CA ALA A 86 -1.70 -14.62 -13.78
C ALA A 86 -0.21 -14.99 -13.79
N PHE A 87 0.16 -16.24 -13.54
CA PHE A 87 1.55 -16.70 -13.63
C PHE A 87 2.10 -16.65 -15.07
N SER A 88 1.30 -17.01 -16.08
CA SER A 88 1.71 -16.89 -17.48
C SER A 88 1.97 -15.42 -17.84
N SER A 89 1.13 -14.49 -17.36
CA SER A 89 1.33 -13.06 -17.54
C SER A 89 2.59 -12.56 -16.83
N CYS A 90 2.89 -13.05 -15.61
CA CYS A 90 4.16 -12.72 -14.93
C CYS A 90 5.35 -13.11 -15.79
N ARG A 91 5.37 -14.32 -16.32
CA ARG A 91 6.47 -14.80 -17.16
C ARG A 91 6.63 -13.98 -18.44
N GLU A 92 5.52 -13.65 -19.12
CA GLU A 92 5.52 -12.88 -20.35
C GLU A 92 6.02 -11.44 -20.16
N HIS A 93 5.69 -10.84 -19.00
CA HIS A 93 6.17 -9.52 -18.62
C HIS A 93 7.53 -9.52 -17.89
N GLY A 94 8.20 -10.67 -17.81
CA GLY A 94 9.52 -10.77 -17.16
C GLY A 94 9.51 -10.57 -15.65
N LEU A 95 8.36 -10.76 -14.97
CA LEU A 95 8.26 -10.71 -13.51
C LEU A 95 8.62 -12.07 -12.91
N ASN A 96 9.67 -12.14 -12.10
CA ASN A 96 10.05 -13.35 -11.39
C ASN A 96 9.16 -13.57 -10.15
N ILE A 97 7.87 -13.88 -10.37
CA ILE A 97 6.90 -14.23 -9.34
C ILE A 97 6.59 -15.71 -9.46
N GLN A 98 6.97 -16.49 -8.45
CA GLN A 98 6.91 -17.96 -8.49
C GLN A 98 5.90 -18.55 -7.48
N ARG A 99 5.36 -17.71 -6.58
CA ARG A 99 4.46 -18.15 -5.51
C ARG A 99 3.10 -17.50 -5.63
N GLY A 100 2.06 -18.28 -5.34
CA GLY A 100 0.71 -17.76 -5.30
C GLY A 100 -0.23 -18.64 -4.50
N VAL A 101 -1.23 -18.00 -3.91
CA VAL A 101 -2.36 -18.63 -3.22
C VAL A 101 -3.66 -18.13 -3.85
N PHE A 102 -4.49 -19.06 -4.28
CA PHE A 102 -5.77 -18.79 -4.94
C PHE A 102 -6.90 -19.44 -4.14
N THR A 103 -7.85 -18.66 -3.64
CA THR A 103 -8.79 -19.12 -2.61
C THR A 103 -10.22 -19.34 -3.09
N ARG A 104 -10.48 -19.18 -4.41
CA ARG A 104 -11.78 -19.39 -5.04
C ARG A 104 -12.91 -18.67 -4.28
N GLY A 105 -12.80 -17.36 -4.17
CA GLY A 105 -13.80 -16.49 -3.54
C GLY A 105 -13.63 -16.28 -2.03
N ARG A 106 -12.86 -17.13 -1.32
CA ARG A 106 -12.61 -16.94 0.12
C ARG A 106 -11.62 -15.83 0.37
N THR A 107 -11.79 -15.10 1.49
CA THR A 107 -10.84 -14.09 1.95
C THR A 107 -9.46 -14.70 2.21
N PRO A 108 -8.39 -14.15 1.63
CA PRO A 108 -7.08 -14.78 1.68
C PRO A 108 -6.17 -14.28 2.81
N TRP A 109 -6.59 -13.33 3.64
CA TRP A 109 -5.74 -12.62 4.60
C TRP A 109 -5.00 -13.53 5.60
N HIS A 110 -5.56 -14.69 5.96
CA HIS A 110 -4.90 -15.62 6.90
C HIS A 110 -3.60 -16.20 6.36
N TYR A 111 -3.36 -16.14 5.07
CA TYR A 111 -2.10 -16.55 4.46
C TYR A 111 -1.00 -15.49 4.59
N LEU A 112 -1.31 -14.25 5.02
CA LEU A 112 -0.33 -13.20 5.24
C LEU A 112 0.69 -13.59 6.33
N LYS A 113 0.22 -14.25 7.41
CA LYS A 113 1.08 -14.70 8.50
C LYS A 113 2.09 -15.75 8.05
N PRO A 114 1.72 -16.91 7.45
CA PRO A 114 2.69 -17.91 6.98
C PRO A 114 3.58 -17.39 5.83
N LEU A 115 3.15 -16.37 5.09
CA LEU A 115 3.97 -15.70 4.08
C LEU A 115 4.95 -14.68 4.68
N ASN A 116 4.83 -14.34 5.96
CA ASN A 116 5.57 -13.25 6.60
C ASN A 116 5.44 -11.95 5.81
N ALA A 117 4.21 -11.63 5.36
CA ALA A 117 3.95 -10.52 4.45
C ALA A 117 4.18 -9.17 5.15
N SER A 118 5.00 -8.32 4.54
CA SER A 118 5.28 -6.95 4.97
C SER A 118 4.29 -5.93 4.38
N LEU A 119 3.56 -6.33 3.33
CA LEU A 119 2.52 -5.52 2.69
C LEU A 119 1.55 -6.44 1.95
N PHE A 120 0.26 -6.12 2.01
CA PHE A 120 -0.77 -6.73 1.17
C PHE A 120 -1.46 -5.67 0.33
N LEU A 121 -1.40 -5.81 -1.00
CA LEU A 121 -2.09 -4.95 -1.96
C LEU A 121 -3.25 -5.72 -2.60
N SER A 122 -4.46 -5.22 -2.43
CA SER A 122 -5.64 -5.83 -3.03
C SER A 122 -6.57 -4.78 -3.65
N ALA A 123 -7.23 -5.13 -4.76
CA ALA A 123 -8.32 -4.34 -5.32
C ALA A 123 -9.65 -4.54 -4.55
N ASN A 124 -9.74 -5.59 -3.71
CA ASN A 124 -10.93 -5.90 -2.93
C ASN A 124 -10.88 -5.19 -1.57
N PRO A 125 -11.86 -4.30 -1.24
CA PRO A 125 -11.84 -3.54 0.01
C PRO A 125 -12.01 -4.42 1.26
N ASP A 126 -12.80 -5.50 1.17
CA ASP A 126 -13.05 -6.37 2.33
C ASP A 126 -11.80 -7.18 2.70
N ASP A 127 -11.00 -7.60 1.72
CA ASP A 127 -9.73 -8.29 1.97
C ASP A 127 -8.74 -7.37 2.68
N VAL A 128 -8.70 -6.10 2.27
CA VAL A 128 -7.82 -5.09 2.88
C VAL A 128 -8.26 -4.80 4.30
N ARG A 129 -9.56 -4.58 4.51
CA ARG A 129 -10.10 -4.33 5.85
C ARG A 129 -9.78 -5.47 6.79
N ALA A 130 -10.09 -6.72 6.39
CA ALA A 130 -9.83 -7.90 7.20
C ALA A 130 -8.33 -8.09 7.53
N ALA A 131 -7.44 -7.75 6.59
CA ALA A 131 -6.00 -7.79 6.81
C ALA A 131 -5.54 -6.72 7.82
N LEU A 132 -6.03 -5.49 7.70
CA LEU A 132 -5.72 -4.38 8.62
C LEU A 132 -6.25 -4.65 10.03
N GLU A 133 -7.49 -5.14 10.15
CA GLU A 133 -8.09 -5.53 11.44
C GLU A 133 -7.32 -6.69 12.12
N ALA A 134 -6.71 -7.56 11.32
CA ALA A 134 -5.82 -8.62 11.80
C ALA A 134 -4.38 -8.14 12.07
N GLY A 135 -4.09 -6.85 11.95
CA GLY A 135 -2.78 -6.24 12.23
C GLY A 135 -1.75 -6.39 11.12
N PHE A 136 -2.16 -6.72 9.88
CA PHE A 136 -1.24 -6.79 8.74
C PHE A 136 -1.23 -5.48 7.95
N PRO A 137 -0.07 -4.98 7.54
CA PRO A 137 0.03 -3.87 6.61
C PRO A 137 -0.71 -4.16 5.31
N ALA A 138 -1.72 -3.38 4.99
CA ALA A 138 -2.52 -3.60 3.77
C ALA A 138 -3.03 -2.28 3.19
N ALA A 139 -3.24 -2.25 1.85
CA ALA A 139 -3.86 -1.13 1.18
C ALA A 139 -4.70 -1.57 -0.02
N ARG A 140 -5.84 -0.89 -0.21
CA ARG A 140 -6.70 -1.07 -1.36
C ARG A 140 -6.13 -0.29 -2.54
N VAL A 141 -5.89 -0.99 -3.63
CA VAL A 141 -5.44 -0.39 -4.89
C VAL A 141 -6.66 0.00 -5.73
N PHE A 142 -6.69 1.24 -6.19
CA PHE A 142 -7.74 1.71 -7.08
C PHE A 142 -7.38 1.44 -8.54
N PRO A 143 -8.32 0.95 -9.36
CA PRO A 143 -8.10 0.85 -10.81
C PRO A 143 -7.70 2.22 -11.39
N ARG A 144 -6.71 2.24 -12.26
CA ARG A 144 -6.35 3.47 -12.98
C ARG A 144 -7.53 3.87 -13.86
N VAL A 145 -7.97 5.10 -13.74
CA VAL A 145 -8.78 5.73 -14.77
C VAL A 145 -7.81 6.16 -15.86
N PHE A 146 -7.58 5.29 -16.84
CA PHE A 146 -6.87 5.71 -18.04
C PHE A 146 -7.79 6.72 -18.76
N PRO A 147 -7.33 7.94 -19.06
CA PRO A 147 -7.95 8.71 -20.11
C PRO A 147 -7.93 7.81 -21.35
N ARG A 148 -9.02 7.76 -22.11
CA ARG A 148 -8.98 7.09 -23.43
C ARG A 148 -7.72 7.58 -24.14
N PRO A 149 -6.91 6.70 -24.72
CA PRO A 149 -5.73 7.12 -25.44
C PRO A 149 -6.18 7.93 -26.66
N ASP A 150 -6.16 9.23 -26.51
CA ASP A 150 -5.99 10.08 -27.69
C ASP A 150 -4.63 9.73 -28.26
N ALA A 151 -4.53 9.54 -29.58
CA ALA A 151 -3.35 8.99 -30.27
C ALA A 151 -2.02 9.71 -29.95
N ASN A 152 -2.05 10.87 -29.27
CA ASN A 152 -0.88 11.62 -28.82
C ASN A 152 -0.45 11.36 -27.37
N SER A 153 -1.19 10.56 -26.58
CA SER A 153 -0.91 10.33 -25.15
C SER A 153 0.08 9.17 -24.92
N ALA A 154 0.29 8.32 -25.91
CA ALA A 154 1.22 7.17 -25.79
C ALA A 154 2.69 7.57 -25.59
N THR A 155 3.08 8.75 -26.09
CA THR A 155 4.46 9.26 -25.99
C THR A 155 4.81 9.86 -24.63
N MET A 156 3.84 10.38 -23.87
CA MET A 156 4.13 10.96 -22.56
C MET A 156 4.26 9.90 -21.44
N SER A 157 3.57 8.77 -21.55
CA SER A 157 3.68 7.67 -20.57
C SER A 157 5.03 6.94 -20.62
N ALA A 158 5.66 6.86 -21.79
CA ALA A 158 6.97 6.23 -21.94
C ALA A 158 8.11 7.15 -21.46
N ALA A 159 8.00 8.47 -21.63
CA ALA A 159 9.04 9.43 -21.26
C ALA A 159 9.14 9.67 -19.73
N SER A 160 8.02 9.54 -18.97
CA SER A 160 8.06 9.64 -17.51
C SER A 160 8.56 8.36 -16.84
N ALA A 161 8.33 7.19 -17.47
CA ALA A 161 8.82 5.91 -16.96
C ALA A 161 10.36 5.80 -16.98
N ASP A 162 11.04 6.59 -17.79
CA ASP A 162 12.49 6.49 -17.98
C ASP A 162 13.31 7.39 -17.04
N ARG A 163 12.72 8.50 -16.54
CA ARG A 163 13.46 9.45 -15.68
C ARG A 163 13.89 8.87 -14.35
N ASN A 164 13.11 7.93 -13.81
CA ASN A 164 13.33 7.32 -12.50
C ASN A 164 13.48 5.79 -12.59
N ALA A 165 14.02 5.29 -13.71
CA ALA A 165 14.14 3.84 -13.95
C ALA A 165 14.96 3.13 -12.85
N ASN A 166 15.91 3.82 -12.24
CA ASN A 166 16.80 3.31 -11.20
C ASN A 166 16.36 3.72 -9.78
N GLU A 167 15.18 4.31 -9.61
CA GLU A 167 14.66 4.69 -8.30
C GLU A 167 13.29 4.08 -8.05
N ILE A 168 13.07 3.63 -6.83
CA ILE A 168 11.78 3.28 -6.28
C ILE A 168 11.37 4.42 -5.36
N ARG A 169 10.28 5.12 -5.68
CA ARG A 169 9.79 6.26 -4.90
C ARG A 169 8.46 5.91 -4.27
N ILE A 170 8.39 5.93 -2.95
CA ILE A 170 7.15 5.62 -2.21
C ILE A 170 6.83 6.77 -1.28
N ALA A 171 5.62 7.31 -1.41
CA ALA A 171 5.11 8.35 -0.55
C ALA A 171 4.06 7.80 0.42
N PHE A 172 4.06 8.31 1.64
CA PHE A 172 3.14 7.91 2.70
C PHE A 172 2.49 9.13 3.33
N ASP A 173 1.20 9.01 3.65
CA ASP A 173 0.64 9.91 4.66
C ASP A 173 1.17 9.59 6.05
N GLY A 174 0.96 10.52 6.99
CA GLY A 174 1.41 10.39 8.38
C GLY A 174 0.41 9.64 9.24
N ASP A 175 -0.67 10.33 9.61
CA ASP A 175 -1.67 9.85 10.57
C ASP A 175 -2.48 8.69 9.98
N ALA A 176 -2.79 7.69 10.81
CA ALA A 176 -3.46 6.45 10.42
C ALA A 176 -2.75 5.61 9.33
N VAL A 177 -1.57 6.01 8.85
CA VAL A 177 -0.74 5.29 7.88
C VAL A 177 0.59 4.89 8.49
N LEU A 178 1.52 5.83 8.72
CA LEU A 178 2.80 5.57 9.38
C LEU A 178 2.68 5.64 10.90
N PHE A 179 1.91 6.61 11.39
CA PHE A 179 1.58 6.82 12.80
C PHE A 179 0.17 6.31 13.09
N SER A 180 -0.14 6.11 14.38
CA SER A 180 -1.53 5.87 14.82
C SER A 180 -2.43 7.06 14.48
N ASP A 181 -3.73 6.85 14.57
CA ASP A 181 -4.75 7.86 14.35
C ASP A 181 -5.12 8.68 15.59
N GLU A 182 -4.31 8.60 16.66
CA GLU A 182 -4.52 9.31 17.95
C GLU A 182 -4.76 10.81 17.73
N ALA A 183 -3.91 11.43 16.95
CA ALA A 183 -3.97 12.87 16.69
C ALA A 183 -5.19 13.24 15.84
N GLU A 184 -5.57 12.42 14.85
CA GLU A 184 -6.77 12.60 14.05
C GLU A 184 -8.04 12.47 14.92
N GLN A 185 -8.08 11.53 15.85
CA GLN A 185 -9.19 11.39 16.80
C GLN A 185 -9.38 12.65 17.64
N ILE A 186 -8.28 13.24 18.16
CA ILE A 186 -8.33 14.48 18.90
C ILE A 186 -8.83 15.64 18.04
N PHE A 187 -8.33 15.73 16.79
CA PHE A 187 -8.78 16.73 15.85
C PHE A 187 -10.29 16.64 15.59
N GLN A 188 -10.80 15.43 15.33
CA GLN A 188 -12.23 15.21 15.04
C GLN A 188 -13.13 15.50 16.25
N GLN A 189 -12.69 15.18 17.46
CA GLN A 189 -13.50 15.33 18.68
C GLN A 189 -13.43 16.73 19.27
N GLN A 190 -12.29 17.40 19.17
CA GLN A 190 -11.99 18.63 19.93
C GLN A 190 -11.50 19.79 19.07
N GLY A 191 -11.28 19.55 17.76
CA GLY A 191 -10.89 20.54 16.78
C GLY A 191 -9.39 20.88 16.77
N LEU A 192 -9.03 21.79 15.85
CA LEU A 192 -7.63 22.12 15.53
C LEU A 192 -6.84 22.65 16.73
N GLY A 193 -7.45 23.46 17.59
CA GLY A 193 -6.76 24.03 18.75
C GLY A 193 -6.29 22.95 19.75
N ALA A 194 -7.16 21.99 20.04
CA ALA A 194 -6.83 20.87 20.92
C ALA A 194 -5.75 19.97 20.30
N PHE A 195 -5.85 19.66 19.01
CA PHE A 195 -4.83 18.93 18.26
C PHE A 195 -3.45 19.62 18.37
N VAL A 196 -3.36 20.91 18.07
CA VAL A 196 -2.09 21.66 18.12
C VAL A 196 -1.50 21.66 19.53
N SER A 197 -2.33 21.86 20.58
CA SER A 197 -1.88 21.81 21.96
C SER A 197 -1.37 20.42 22.35
N HIS A 198 -2.16 19.39 22.02
CA HIS A 198 -1.79 17.99 22.28
C HIS A 198 -0.44 17.63 21.65
N GLU A 199 -0.26 17.93 20.36
CA GLU A 199 0.98 17.63 19.64
C GLU A 199 2.20 18.37 20.19
N ARG A 200 2.00 19.64 20.60
CA ARG A 200 3.07 20.42 21.24
C ARG A 200 3.45 19.86 22.60
N ASP A 201 2.47 19.54 23.42
CA ASP A 201 2.68 19.10 24.81
C ASP A 201 3.27 17.68 24.85
N ASN A 202 2.99 16.87 23.84
CA ASN A 202 3.52 15.50 23.68
C ASN A 202 4.68 15.38 22.66
N ARG A 203 5.32 16.49 22.27
CA ARG A 203 6.34 16.50 21.20
C ARG A 203 7.52 15.56 21.43
N ASP A 204 7.85 15.27 22.71
CA ASP A 204 8.95 14.39 23.10
C ASP A 204 8.51 12.92 23.27
N LEU A 205 7.21 12.64 23.17
CA LEU A 205 6.64 11.29 23.22
C LEU A 205 6.40 10.77 21.79
N PRO A 206 7.08 9.71 21.37
CA PRO A 206 6.86 9.15 20.04
C PRO A 206 5.40 8.76 19.81
N LEU A 207 4.89 9.01 18.61
CA LEU A 207 3.60 8.49 18.16
C LEU A 207 3.63 6.96 18.13
N ALA A 208 2.51 6.34 18.42
CA ALA A 208 2.37 4.89 18.23
C ALA A 208 2.43 4.52 16.75
N HIS A 209 2.76 3.26 16.46
CA HIS A 209 2.91 2.77 15.10
C HIS A 209 1.55 2.74 14.38
N GLY A 210 1.53 3.26 13.16
CA GLY A 210 0.45 3.06 12.21
C GLY A 210 0.60 1.74 11.44
N PRO A 211 -0.41 1.36 10.65
CA PRO A 211 -0.46 0.07 9.99
C PRO A 211 0.68 -0.16 8.98
N LEU A 212 1.23 0.87 8.35
CA LEU A 212 2.30 0.76 7.36
C LEU A 212 3.71 1.07 7.92
N GLN A 213 3.84 1.36 9.22
CA GLN A 213 5.16 1.52 9.82
C GLN A 213 6.09 0.30 9.58
N PRO A 214 5.63 -0.96 9.68
CA PRO A 214 6.48 -2.12 9.40
C PRO A 214 7.00 -2.17 7.97
N LEU A 215 6.20 -1.69 6.99
CA LEU A 215 6.62 -1.56 5.60
C LEU A 215 7.74 -0.52 5.47
N LEU A 216 7.56 0.68 6.06
CA LEU A 216 8.57 1.74 6.03
C LEU A 216 9.89 1.25 6.65
N ALA A 217 9.84 0.56 7.79
CA ALA A 217 11.01 -0.03 8.43
C ALA A 217 11.71 -1.08 7.54
N ALA A 218 10.94 -1.88 6.80
CA ALA A 218 11.49 -2.86 5.86
C ALA A 218 12.16 -2.17 4.65
N LEU A 219 11.57 -1.12 4.11
CA LEU A 219 12.15 -0.32 3.03
C LEU A 219 13.45 0.36 3.48
N HIS A 220 13.48 0.94 4.69
CA HIS A 220 14.67 1.56 5.25
C HIS A 220 15.81 0.56 5.45
N ARG A 221 15.53 -0.69 5.87
CA ARG A 221 16.54 -1.75 5.90
C ARG A 221 17.10 -2.06 4.52
N LEU A 222 16.24 -2.09 3.49
CA LEU A 222 16.67 -2.31 2.12
C LEU A 222 17.52 -1.14 1.57
N GLN A 223 17.18 0.12 1.91
CA GLN A 223 17.99 1.29 1.57
C GLN A 223 19.43 1.12 2.10
N LYS A 224 19.59 0.80 3.39
CA LYS A 224 20.91 0.59 4.02
C LYS A 224 21.71 -0.56 3.40
N LEU A 225 21.03 -1.61 2.92
CA LEU A 225 21.69 -2.71 2.21
C LEU A 225 22.11 -2.30 0.79
N ALA A 226 21.34 -1.45 0.13
CA ALA A 226 21.64 -0.97 -1.23
C ALA A 226 22.77 0.04 -1.26
N ASP A 227 22.91 0.91 -0.25
CA ASP A 227 23.99 1.90 -0.15
C ASP A 227 25.39 1.26 -0.06
N GLY A 228 25.48 0.00 0.34
CA GLY A 228 26.74 -0.79 0.38
C GLY A 228 27.10 -1.51 -0.92
N ASN A 229 26.18 -1.56 -1.90
CA ASN A 229 26.36 -2.26 -3.16
C ASN A 229 26.32 -1.29 -4.34
N ALA A 230 27.29 -1.38 -5.26
CA ALA A 230 27.36 -0.58 -6.48
C ALA A 230 26.19 -0.82 -7.48
N GLN A 231 25.04 -1.29 -7.02
CA GLN A 231 23.87 -1.60 -7.82
C GLN A 231 22.92 -0.39 -7.86
N ASN A 232 22.59 -0.01 -9.07
CA ASN A 232 21.98 1.25 -9.48
C ASN A 232 20.52 1.51 -9.02
N MET A 233 19.91 0.66 -8.18
CA MET A 233 18.51 0.87 -7.75
C MET A 233 18.47 1.51 -6.37
N ARG A 234 17.94 2.72 -6.28
CA ARG A 234 17.78 3.47 -5.03
C ARG A 234 16.32 3.46 -4.58
N ILE A 235 16.09 3.34 -3.28
CA ILE A 235 14.76 3.54 -2.70
C ILE A 235 14.72 4.95 -2.11
N ARG A 236 13.66 5.71 -2.43
CA ARG A 236 13.37 7.00 -1.82
C ARG A 236 12.00 6.98 -1.20
N THR A 237 11.91 7.48 0.02
CA THR A 237 10.67 7.55 0.79
C THR A 237 10.30 9.00 1.11
N ALA A 238 9.00 9.31 1.06
CA ALA A 238 8.50 10.63 1.42
C ALA A 238 7.34 10.53 2.40
N LEU A 239 7.33 11.42 3.39
CA LEU A 239 6.17 11.73 4.23
C LEU A 239 5.41 12.91 3.62
N VAL A 240 4.12 12.75 3.31
CA VAL A 240 3.26 13.78 2.73
C VAL A 240 2.02 13.94 3.60
N THR A 241 2.07 14.86 4.56
CA THR A 241 1.05 14.95 5.61
C THR A 241 0.36 16.31 5.67
N ALA A 242 -0.89 16.32 6.13
CA ALA A 242 -1.64 17.55 6.42
C ALA A 242 -1.16 18.26 7.69
N ARG A 243 -0.29 17.67 8.49
CA ARG A 243 0.33 18.33 9.63
C ARG A 243 1.09 19.59 9.20
N SER A 244 1.17 20.57 10.09
CA SER A 244 1.99 21.78 9.92
C SER A 244 2.71 22.11 11.23
N ALA A 245 3.52 23.17 11.27
CA ALA A 245 4.10 23.65 12.51
C ALA A 245 2.98 24.12 13.48
N PRO A 246 3.07 23.80 14.78
CA PRO A 246 4.15 23.08 15.48
C PRO A 246 4.01 21.54 15.50
N ALA A 247 2.90 20.96 15.01
CA ALA A 247 2.61 19.52 15.08
C ALA A 247 3.58 18.63 14.24
N HIS A 248 4.35 19.23 13.34
CA HIS A 248 5.39 18.54 12.56
C HIS A 248 6.53 17.99 13.45
N GLU A 249 6.82 18.66 14.57
CA GLU A 249 7.94 18.32 15.43
C GLU A 249 7.83 16.92 16.00
N ARG A 250 6.64 16.54 16.53
CA ARG A 250 6.39 15.20 17.08
C ARG A 250 6.56 14.11 16.01
N ALA A 251 6.10 14.34 14.79
CA ALA A 251 6.26 13.39 13.67
C ALA A 251 7.74 13.15 13.35
N ILE A 252 8.55 14.21 13.24
CA ILE A 252 10.01 14.10 12.99
C ILE A 252 10.69 13.37 14.15
N ARG A 253 10.43 13.76 15.40
CA ARG A 253 11.01 13.11 16.59
C ARG A 253 10.63 11.64 16.69
N THR A 254 9.41 11.29 16.26
CA THR A 254 8.97 9.88 16.19
C THR A 254 9.80 9.08 15.20
N LEU A 255 10.03 9.58 14.00
CA LEU A 255 10.90 8.91 13.01
C LEU A 255 12.33 8.77 13.53
N MET A 256 12.87 9.81 14.20
CA MET A 256 14.18 9.74 14.86
C MET A 256 14.22 8.64 15.94
N ALA A 257 13.18 8.56 16.79
CA ALA A 257 13.08 7.54 17.84
C ALA A 257 12.98 6.11 17.28
N TRP A 258 12.38 5.95 16.09
CA TRP A 258 12.34 4.67 15.37
C TRP A 258 13.63 4.35 14.61
N ASN A 259 14.60 5.29 14.59
CA ASN A 259 15.82 5.21 13.79
C ASN A 259 15.53 4.97 12.30
N ILE A 260 14.52 5.65 11.79
CA ILE A 260 14.10 5.62 10.38
C ILE A 260 14.39 6.99 9.76
N GLU A 261 15.15 6.99 8.69
CA GLU A 261 15.39 8.16 7.86
C GLU A 261 14.39 8.17 6.70
N ILE A 262 13.82 9.33 6.43
CA ILE A 262 12.96 9.61 5.29
C ILE A 262 13.68 10.62 4.41
N ASP A 263 13.68 10.40 3.08
CA ASP A 263 14.39 11.27 2.14
C ASP A 263 13.73 12.65 2.00
N GLU A 264 12.39 12.71 2.06
CA GLU A 264 11.63 13.96 1.96
C GLU A 264 10.47 13.97 2.95
N ALA A 265 10.18 15.14 3.54
CA ALA A 265 9.01 15.34 4.40
C ALA A 265 8.29 16.64 4.03
N MET A 266 7.01 16.51 3.70
CA MET A 266 6.13 17.59 3.23
C MET A 266 5.04 17.80 4.26
N PHE A 267 5.13 18.89 5.02
CA PHE A 267 4.16 19.32 6.04
C PHE A 267 3.24 20.38 5.42
N LEU A 268 2.10 19.96 4.90
CA LEU A 268 1.31 20.75 3.97
C LEU A 268 0.27 21.66 4.63
N GLY A 269 -0.05 21.45 5.92
CA GLY A 269 -1.00 22.30 6.63
C GLY A 269 -2.40 22.34 5.99
N GLY A 270 -2.84 21.25 5.37
CA GLY A 270 -4.12 21.14 4.69
C GLY A 270 -4.12 21.53 3.20
N LEU A 271 -2.97 21.85 2.62
CA LEU A 271 -2.85 22.01 1.17
C LEU A 271 -3.09 20.68 0.47
N GLU A 272 -3.57 20.72 -0.79
CA GLU A 272 -3.76 19.54 -1.61
C GLU A 272 -2.42 18.81 -1.86
N LYS A 273 -2.40 17.50 -1.68
CA LYS A 273 -1.20 16.66 -1.86
C LYS A 273 -0.81 16.48 -3.32
N GLY A 274 -1.78 16.52 -4.24
CA GLY A 274 -1.58 16.24 -5.66
C GLY A 274 -0.43 17.00 -6.33
N PRO A 275 -0.32 18.33 -6.20
CA PRO A 275 0.80 19.09 -6.76
C PRO A 275 2.17 18.62 -6.25
N PHE A 276 2.30 18.34 -4.96
CA PHE A 276 3.55 17.88 -4.33
C PHE A 276 3.91 16.45 -4.75
N LEU A 277 2.92 15.58 -4.86
CA LEU A 277 3.11 14.21 -5.39
C LEU A 277 3.55 14.24 -6.86
N ARG A 278 3.10 15.23 -7.65
CA ARG A 278 3.56 15.40 -9.03
C ARG A 278 5.04 15.75 -9.13
N GLU A 279 5.55 16.56 -8.20
CA GLU A 279 6.99 16.91 -8.15
C GLU A 279 7.85 15.75 -7.61
N PHE A 280 7.35 15.02 -6.61
CA PHE A 280 8.06 13.86 -6.08
C PHE A 280 8.04 12.66 -7.04
N GLU A 281 7.02 12.55 -7.91
CA GLU A 281 6.81 11.45 -8.86
C GLU A 281 6.88 10.05 -8.20
N PRO A 282 6.07 9.75 -7.18
CA PRO A 282 6.13 8.44 -6.52
C PRO A 282 5.63 7.33 -7.45
N ASP A 283 6.22 6.14 -7.34
CA ASP A 283 5.68 4.91 -7.92
C ASP A 283 4.39 4.48 -7.22
N PHE A 284 4.28 4.83 -5.92
CA PHE A 284 3.09 4.51 -5.13
C PHE A 284 2.92 5.49 -3.97
N PHE A 285 1.67 5.87 -3.70
CA PHE A 285 1.30 6.72 -2.57
C PHE A 285 0.26 6.02 -1.68
N PHE A 286 0.47 6.04 -0.38
CA PHE A 286 -0.43 5.47 0.63
C PHE A 286 -1.07 6.57 1.47
N ASP A 287 -2.42 6.49 1.63
CA ASP A 287 -3.19 7.45 2.42
C ASP A 287 -4.43 6.75 3.01
N ASP A 288 -4.85 7.15 4.22
CA ASP A 288 -6.05 6.61 4.87
C ASP A 288 -7.34 7.27 4.38
N GLN A 289 -7.25 8.46 3.76
CA GLN A 289 -8.41 9.20 3.30
C GLN A 289 -8.70 8.93 1.83
N ILE A 290 -9.87 8.35 1.55
CA ILE A 290 -10.29 7.99 0.19
C ILE A 290 -10.25 9.19 -0.78
N ARG A 291 -10.63 10.39 -0.30
CA ARG A 291 -10.59 11.63 -1.10
C ARG A 291 -9.17 11.99 -1.56
N HIS A 292 -8.17 11.78 -0.71
CA HIS A 292 -6.77 12.02 -1.06
C HIS A 292 -6.28 10.99 -2.09
N CYS A 293 -6.63 9.71 -1.90
CA CYS A 293 -6.34 8.67 -2.88
C CYS A 293 -6.99 8.97 -4.24
N GLU A 294 -8.25 9.39 -4.26
CA GLU A 294 -8.97 9.74 -5.49
C GLU A 294 -8.35 10.94 -6.20
N SER A 295 -7.95 11.98 -5.47
CA SER A 295 -7.24 13.12 -6.03
C SER A 295 -5.86 12.72 -6.58
N ALA A 296 -5.11 11.92 -5.84
CA ALA A 296 -3.75 11.51 -6.20
C ALA A 296 -3.69 10.49 -7.35
N ARG A 297 -4.75 9.68 -7.58
CA ARG A 297 -4.75 8.63 -8.61
C ARG A 297 -4.57 9.13 -10.06
N SER A 298 -4.81 10.42 -10.30
CA SER A 298 -4.52 11.05 -11.58
C SER A 298 -3.02 11.31 -11.80
N VAL A 299 -2.25 11.28 -10.71
CA VAL A 299 -0.81 11.59 -10.69
C VAL A 299 0.01 10.32 -10.52
N THR A 300 -0.39 9.45 -9.59
CA THR A 300 0.37 8.24 -9.21
C THR A 300 -0.54 7.06 -8.89
N ALA A 301 0.02 5.86 -8.79
CA ALA A 301 -0.67 4.72 -8.21
C ALA A 301 -0.91 4.97 -6.72
N THR A 302 -2.12 4.66 -6.24
CA THR A 302 -2.53 4.93 -4.86
C THR A 302 -3.05 3.69 -4.15
N GLY A 303 -2.73 3.61 -2.86
CA GLY A 303 -3.21 2.59 -1.93
C GLY A 303 -3.95 3.22 -0.77
N HIS A 304 -5.24 2.95 -0.65
CA HIS A 304 -6.08 3.38 0.47
C HIS A 304 -5.91 2.44 1.66
N VAL A 305 -5.44 2.99 2.77
CA VAL A 305 -5.29 2.30 4.06
C VAL A 305 -6.58 2.50 4.84
N ALA A 306 -7.54 1.60 4.68
CA ALA A 306 -8.90 1.73 5.21
C ALA A 306 -8.97 1.43 6.72
N LEU A 307 -8.20 2.15 7.54
CA LEU A 307 -8.15 2.06 9.00
C LEU A 307 -8.15 3.47 9.60
N GLY A 308 -8.43 3.55 10.92
CA GLY A 308 -8.42 4.80 11.65
C GLY A 308 -9.74 5.56 11.65
N ALA A 309 -9.75 6.71 12.32
CA ALA A 309 -10.95 7.51 12.59
C ALA A 309 -11.70 7.96 11.31
N ALA A 310 -10.97 8.25 10.24
CA ALA A 310 -11.56 8.65 8.96
C ALA A 310 -12.34 7.52 8.27
N ASN A 311 -12.13 6.25 8.67
CA ASN A 311 -12.72 5.06 8.07
C ASN A 311 -13.68 4.32 9.03
N ALA A 312 -13.90 4.84 10.24
CA ALA A 312 -14.87 4.28 11.17
C ALA A 312 -16.30 4.37 10.60
N ALA A 313 -17.02 3.26 10.62
CA ALA A 313 -18.43 3.27 10.19
C ALA A 313 -19.23 4.24 11.09
N PRO A 314 -20.09 5.10 10.53
CA PRO A 314 -20.92 5.98 11.34
C PRO A 314 -21.85 5.10 12.21
N GLY A 315 -21.57 5.04 13.54
CA GLY A 315 -22.44 4.34 14.49
C GLY A 315 -21.80 3.43 15.54
N LEU A 316 -20.47 3.19 15.50
CA LEU A 316 -19.76 2.46 16.56
C LEU A 316 -18.88 3.41 17.36
N ALA A 317 -19.53 4.29 18.16
CA ALA A 317 -18.86 4.94 19.27
C ALA A 317 -18.44 3.85 20.27
N THR A 318 -17.15 3.77 20.53
CA THR A 318 -16.50 2.84 21.46
C THR A 318 -17.24 2.75 22.77
N ALA A 319 -17.87 1.60 23.04
CA ALA A 319 -18.25 1.23 24.39
C ALA A 319 -16.94 1.00 25.16
N SER A 320 -16.57 2.02 25.94
CA SER A 320 -15.51 1.94 26.94
C SER A 320 -15.85 0.82 27.91
N HIS A 321 -15.07 -0.26 27.92
CA HIS A 321 -15.10 -1.26 28.97
C HIS A 321 -14.64 -0.62 30.27
N THR A 322 -15.60 -0.08 31.01
CA THR A 322 -15.44 0.20 32.42
C THR A 322 -15.66 -1.12 33.16
N THR A 323 -14.61 -1.82 33.47
CA THR A 323 -14.66 -2.90 34.47
C THR A 323 -14.87 -2.26 35.83
N ALA A 324 -16.11 -2.21 36.26
CA ALA A 324 -16.44 -1.93 37.65
C ALA A 324 -16.05 -3.13 38.50
N ASP A 325 -14.99 -2.95 39.26
CA ASP A 325 -14.61 -3.83 40.37
C ASP A 325 -15.61 -3.60 41.51
N THR A 326 -16.60 -4.50 41.68
CA THR A 326 -17.45 -4.55 42.84
C THR A 326 -17.02 -5.72 43.72
N ARG A 327 -16.09 -5.42 44.62
CA ARG A 327 -16.00 -6.13 45.90
C ARG A 327 -16.95 -5.46 46.89
N ALA A 328 -17.83 -6.23 47.49
CA ALA A 328 -18.43 -5.95 48.78
C ALA A 328 -19.12 -7.23 49.32
N PRO A 329 -19.45 -7.24 50.61
CA PRO A 329 -18.62 -7.67 51.75
C PRO A 329 -18.89 -9.13 52.11
#